data_8ac3d2c10f703417836914ff880cacf9
#
_entry.id   8ac3d2c10f703417836914ff880cacf9
#
_cell.length_a   1.000
_cell.length_b   1.000
_cell.length_c   1.000
_cell.angle_alpha   90.00
_cell.angle_beta   90.00
_cell.angle_gamma   90.00
#
_symmetry.space_group_name_H-M   'P 1'
#
loop_
_entity.id
_entity.type
_entity.pdbx_description
1 polymer ?
#
loop_
_entity_poly.entity_id
_entity_poly.type
_entity_poly.pdbx_seq_one_letter_code
_entity_poly.pdbx_strand_id
1 'polypeptide(L)' 'ADAPAGRYDMLLANINRNIIISDMTHYVALLAPGGDMLLSGFLDSDLAMVEECCRRSGIEPASTAHEDRFCMLHCKKR' A
#
# COMPACT_ATOMS: atom_id res chain seq x y z
N ALA A 1 12.17 8.55 11.09
CA ALA A 1 13.16 8.96 10.13
C ALA A 1 12.49 9.70 8.99
N ASP A 2 13.13 10.73 8.56
CA ASP A 2 12.52 11.68 7.64
C ASP A 2 12.90 11.37 6.21
N ALA A 3 12.10 10.50 5.57
CA ALA A 3 12.28 10.22 4.17
C ALA A 3 11.68 11.37 3.34
N PRO A 4 12.41 11.91 2.37
CA PRO A 4 11.86 12.94 1.49
C PRO A 4 10.71 12.41 0.67
N ALA A 5 9.64 13.19 0.54
CA ALA A 5 8.48 12.80 -0.24
C ALA A 5 8.86 12.62 -1.71
N GLY A 6 8.26 11.60 -2.35
CA GLY A 6 8.45 11.34 -3.77
C GLY A 6 9.82 10.81 -4.16
N ARG A 7 10.61 10.32 -3.20
CA ARG A 7 11.98 9.87 -3.46
C ARG A 7 12.11 8.39 -3.78
N TYR A 8 11.12 7.57 -3.43
CA TYR A 8 11.25 6.12 -3.54
C TYR A 8 10.51 5.58 -4.74
N ASP A 9 11.17 4.71 -5.49
CA ASP A 9 10.55 4.01 -6.61
C ASP A 9 9.77 2.78 -6.13
N MET A 10 10.09 2.26 -4.97
CA MET A 10 9.42 1.10 -4.40
C MET A 10 9.36 1.21 -2.89
N LEU A 11 8.21 0.83 -2.33
CA LEU A 11 8.01 0.81 -0.89
C LEU A 11 7.41 -0.53 -0.49
N LEU A 12 8.03 -1.19 0.48
CA LEU A 12 7.54 -2.44 1.05
C LEU A 12 7.00 -2.15 2.44
N ALA A 13 5.74 -2.51 2.67
CA ALA A 13 5.12 -2.27 3.97
C ALA A 13 4.42 -3.55 4.46
N ASN A 14 4.93 -4.10 5.55
CA ASN A 14 4.32 -5.25 6.22
C ASN A 14 3.61 -4.71 7.46
N ILE A 15 2.35 -4.32 7.30
CA ILE A 15 1.60 -3.59 8.31
C ILE A 15 0.19 -4.13 8.41
N ASN A 16 -0.43 -3.92 9.56
CA ASN A 16 -1.80 -4.35 9.76
C ASN A 16 -2.80 -3.33 9.19
N ARG A 17 -4.08 -3.74 9.15
CA ARG A 17 -5.16 -2.93 8.59
C ARG A 17 -5.24 -1.53 9.19
N ASN A 18 -5.09 -1.41 10.48
CA ASN A 18 -5.24 -0.11 11.15
C ASN A 18 -4.16 0.87 10.72
N ILE A 19 -2.93 0.39 10.59
CA ILE A 19 -1.81 1.22 10.16
C ILE A 19 -2.00 1.62 8.69
N ILE A 20 -2.46 0.69 7.85
CA ILE A 20 -2.72 0.98 6.43
C ILE A 20 -3.72 2.13 6.32
N ILE A 21 -4.82 2.06 7.06
CA ILE A 21 -5.86 3.08 6.99
C ILE A 21 -5.35 4.43 7.48
N SER A 22 -4.64 4.44 8.60
CA SER A 22 -4.21 5.69 9.23
C SER A 22 -3.06 6.36 8.49
N ASP A 23 -2.16 5.56 7.89
CA ASP A 23 -0.89 6.08 7.37
C ASP A 23 -0.75 5.99 5.85
N MET A 24 -1.78 5.52 5.14
CA MET A 24 -1.67 5.30 3.69
C MET A 24 -1.26 6.56 2.93
N THR A 25 -1.86 7.69 3.26
CA THR A 25 -1.52 8.96 2.60
C THR A 25 -0.05 9.29 2.77
N HIS A 26 0.50 9.03 3.95
CA HIS A 26 1.90 9.26 4.22
C HIS A 26 2.79 8.36 3.36
N TYR A 27 2.45 7.07 3.27
CA TYR A 27 3.23 6.13 2.46
C TYR A 27 3.18 6.48 0.98
N VAL A 28 2.00 6.85 0.48
CA VAL A 28 1.86 7.24 -0.93
C VAL A 28 2.70 8.47 -1.23
N ALA A 29 2.79 9.42 -0.30
CA ALA A 29 3.60 10.62 -0.47
C ALA A 29 5.09 10.32 -0.61
N LEU A 30 5.56 9.20 -0.04
CA LEU A 30 6.97 8.81 -0.15
C LEU A 30 7.33 8.25 -1.53
N LEU A 31 6.34 7.79 -2.31
CA LEU A 31 6.60 7.20 -3.61
C LEU A 31 6.73 8.26 -4.69
N ALA A 32 7.66 8.05 -5.61
CA ALA A 32 7.73 8.82 -6.83
C ALA A 32 6.57 8.47 -7.75
N PRO A 33 6.14 9.38 -8.64
CA PRO A 33 5.13 9.03 -9.64
C PRO A 33 5.56 7.81 -10.44
N GLY A 34 4.65 6.86 -10.61
CA GLY A 34 4.96 5.59 -11.25
C GLY A 34 5.60 4.57 -10.34
N GLY A 35 5.84 4.91 -9.08
CA GLY A 35 6.44 4.00 -8.11
C GLY A 35 5.51 2.88 -7.69
N ASP A 36 6.08 1.84 -7.12
CA ASP A 36 5.37 0.63 -6.70
C ASP A 36 5.32 0.52 -5.19
N MET A 37 4.20 0.04 -4.67
CA MET A 37 4.05 -0.26 -3.26
C MET A 37 3.58 -1.69 -3.08
N LEU A 38 4.21 -2.42 -2.19
CA LEU A 38 3.82 -3.77 -1.84
C LEU A 38 3.37 -3.79 -0.39
N LEU A 39 2.09 -4.05 -0.19
CA LEU A 39 1.48 -4.12 1.13
C LEU A 39 1.27 -5.57 1.52
N SER A 40 1.59 -5.92 2.76
CA SER A 40 1.37 -7.25 3.28
C SER A 40 1.02 -7.18 4.77
N GLY A 41 0.68 -8.33 5.36
CA GLY A 41 0.38 -8.40 6.78
C GLY A 41 -1.08 -8.20 7.12
N PHE A 42 -1.97 -8.13 6.12
CA PHE A 42 -3.40 -8.01 6.36
C PHE A 42 -4.12 -9.28 5.86
N LEU A 43 -5.36 -9.46 6.30
CA LEU A 43 -6.14 -10.66 5.99
C LEU A 43 -6.96 -10.48 4.73
N ASP A 44 -7.33 -11.60 4.10
CA ASP A 44 -8.22 -11.61 2.94
C ASP A 44 -9.48 -10.80 3.17
N SER A 45 -10.05 -10.90 4.36
CA SER A 45 -11.29 -10.21 4.69
C SER A 45 -11.14 -8.69 4.70
N ASP A 46 -9.90 -8.20 4.75
CA ASP A 46 -9.61 -6.76 4.79
C ASP A 46 -9.25 -6.20 3.41
N LEU A 47 -9.12 -7.07 2.41
CA LEU A 47 -8.61 -6.67 1.09
C LEU A 47 -9.43 -5.54 0.46
N ALA A 48 -10.76 -5.67 0.44
CA ALA A 48 -11.62 -4.67 -0.19
C ALA A 48 -11.44 -3.28 0.44
N MET A 49 -11.30 -3.24 1.76
CA MET A 49 -11.11 -1.99 2.48
C MET A 49 -9.74 -1.41 2.21
N VAL A 50 -8.71 -2.26 2.15
CA VAL A 50 -7.35 -1.81 1.84
C VAL A 50 -7.30 -1.24 0.42
N GLU A 51 -7.94 -1.91 -0.55
CA GLU A 51 -7.99 -1.40 -1.93
C GLU A 51 -8.69 -0.05 -2.01
N GLU A 52 -9.79 0.12 -1.29
CA GLU A 52 -10.50 1.40 -1.28
C GLU A 52 -9.64 2.50 -0.66
N CYS A 53 -8.93 2.18 0.40
CA CYS A 53 -8.01 3.13 1.03
C CYS A 53 -6.92 3.55 0.06
N CYS A 54 -6.39 2.61 -0.73
CA CYS A 54 -5.39 2.91 -1.75
C CYS A 54 -5.94 3.88 -2.79
N ARG A 55 -7.13 3.62 -3.32
CA ARG A 55 -7.73 4.49 -4.33
C ARG A 55 -7.95 5.90 -3.81
N ARG A 56 -8.42 6.03 -2.58
CA ARG A 56 -8.63 7.34 -1.96
C ARG A 56 -7.33 8.11 -1.77
N SER A 57 -6.24 7.40 -1.59
CA SER A 57 -4.92 8.02 -1.36
C SER A 57 -4.17 8.29 -2.65
N GLY A 58 -4.74 7.96 -3.80
CA GLY A 58 -4.12 8.26 -5.09
C GLY A 58 -3.19 7.17 -5.62
N ILE A 59 -3.30 5.96 -5.08
CA ILE A 59 -2.52 4.83 -5.56
C ILE A 59 -3.48 3.73 -6.05
N GLU A 60 -3.12 3.07 -7.15
CA GLU A 60 -3.98 2.08 -7.79
C GLU A 60 -3.57 0.66 -7.42
N PRO A 61 -4.50 -0.16 -6.92
CA PRO A 61 -4.23 -1.59 -6.78
C PRO A 61 -3.98 -2.20 -8.16
N ALA A 62 -2.90 -2.97 -8.28
CA ALA A 62 -2.52 -3.57 -9.55
C ALA A 62 -2.72 -5.08 -9.56
N SER A 63 -2.28 -5.76 -8.50
CA SER A 63 -2.43 -7.21 -8.42
C SER A 63 -2.44 -7.65 -6.96
N THR A 64 -2.97 -8.84 -6.72
CA THR A 64 -3.02 -9.44 -5.39
C THR A 64 -2.41 -10.82 -5.41
N ALA A 65 -1.85 -11.23 -4.27
CA ALA A 65 -1.40 -12.59 -4.05
C ALA A 65 -1.85 -13.01 -2.65
N HIS A 66 -2.02 -14.29 -2.46
CA HIS A 66 -2.50 -14.84 -1.20
C HIS A 66 -1.56 -15.93 -0.72
N GLU A 67 -1.38 -15.98 0.59
CA GLU A 67 -0.69 -17.09 1.24
C GLU A 67 -1.45 -17.38 2.53
N ASP A 68 -2.08 -18.54 2.62
CA ASP A 68 -3.02 -18.87 3.69
C ASP A 68 -4.13 -17.84 3.75
N ARG A 69 -4.28 -17.15 4.88
CA ARG A 69 -5.29 -16.10 5.07
C ARG A 69 -4.75 -14.71 4.84
N PHE A 70 -3.46 -14.60 4.55
CA PHE A 70 -2.83 -13.31 4.38
C PHE A 70 -2.79 -12.90 2.92
N CYS A 71 -2.96 -11.62 2.68
CA CYS A 71 -2.89 -11.03 1.36
C CYS A 71 -1.65 -10.19 1.19
N MET A 72 -1.19 -10.14 -0.06
CA MET A 72 -0.23 -9.15 -0.50
C MET A 72 -0.88 -8.36 -1.62
N LEU A 73 -0.75 -7.04 -1.55
CA LEU A 73 -1.32 -6.16 -2.56
C LEU A 73 -0.22 -5.33 -3.19
N HIS A 74 -0.08 -5.47 -4.51
CA HIS A 74 0.83 -4.63 -5.28
C HIS A 74 0.06 -3.45 -5.83
N CYS A 75 0.53 -2.26 -5.54
CA CYS A 75 -0.10 -1.02 -5.98
C CYS A 75 0.89 -0.19 -6.77
N LYS A 76 0.36 0.66 -7.64
CA LYS A 76 1.19 1.56 -8.44
C LYS A 76 0.68 2.98 -8.28
N LYS A 77 1.60 3.89 -8.01
CA LYS A 77 1.26 5.31 -7.90
C LYS A 77 1.13 5.92 -9.29
N ARG A 78 0.06 6.63 -9.49
CA ARG A 78 -0.18 7.34 -10.76
C ARG A 78 0.80 8.48 -11.00
#